data_baf5f293fadd7021983617747d324fbc
#
_entry.id   baf5f293fadd7021983617747d324fbc
#
_cell.length_a   1.000
_cell.length_b   1.000
_cell.length_c   1.000
_cell.angle_alpha   90.00
_cell.angle_beta   90.00
_cell.angle_gamma   90.00
#
_symmetry.space_group_name_H-M   'P 1'
#
loop_
_entity.id
_entity.type
_entity.pdbx_description
1 polymer ?
#
loop_
_entity_poly.entity_id
_entity_poly.type
_entity_poly.pdbx_seq_one_letter_code
_entity_poly.pdbx_strand_id
1 'polypeptide(L)'
;TLVVLLDDQALELDFLDIHSGRISRGHRFLGSDTEILSASSYEDDLRQQFVIADAKERQQMIVNQIHAIEEKKNISVEIDEDLLNEVLNLVEYPTAFLGSFDEKYLDVPEEVLVTSMKNHQRYFVVRDRDGKLLPNFISVRNGNAEHIENVIKGNEKVLVARLEDGEFFWQEDQKLNIADLVEKLKQVTLNEKIGSLYEHM
;
A
#
# COMPACT_ATOMS: atom_id res chain seq x y z
N THR A 1 -21.15 -11.49 -3.67
CA THR A 1 -22.53 -11.04 -3.40
C THR A 1 -22.87 -9.88 -4.31
N LEU A 2 -24.15 -9.77 -4.68
CA LEU A 2 -24.71 -8.66 -5.45
C LEU A 2 -25.89 -8.11 -4.65
N VAL A 3 -25.83 -6.84 -4.26
CA VAL A 3 -26.93 -6.15 -3.58
C VAL A 3 -27.50 -5.13 -4.53
N VAL A 4 -28.80 -5.19 -4.79
CA VAL A 4 -29.51 -4.25 -5.66
C VAL A 4 -30.78 -3.82 -4.97
N LEU A 5 -30.85 -2.54 -4.61
CA LEU A 5 -31.96 -1.96 -3.87
C LEU A 5 -32.49 -0.73 -4.60
N LEU A 6 -33.81 -0.59 -4.60
CA LEU A 6 -34.51 0.65 -4.93
C LEU A 6 -35.31 1.04 -3.69
N ASP A 7 -34.89 2.10 -3.02
CA ASP A 7 -35.37 2.49 -1.69
C ASP A 7 -35.24 1.31 -0.69
N ASP A 8 -36.32 0.72 -0.27
CA ASP A 8 -36.39 -0.43 0.65
C ASP A 8 -36.67 -1.77 -0.06
N GLN A 9 -36.80 -1.77 -1.40
CA GLN A 9 -37.11 -2.96 -2.17
C GLN A 9 -35.86 -3.58 -2.79
N ALA A 10 -35.66 -4.87 -2.54
CA ALA A 10 -34.65 -5.63 -3.26
C ALA A 10 -35.15 -5.96 -4.66
N LEU A 11 -34.36 -5.64 -5.67
CA LEU A 11 -34.65 -5.98 -7.06
C LEU A 11 -33.96 -7.31 -7.39
N GLU A 12 -34.73 -8.20 -8.02
CA GLU A 12 -34.19 -9.50 -8.49
C GLU A 12 -33.45 -9.29 -9.81
N LEU A 13 -32.15 -9.52 -9.79
CA LEU A 13 -31.25 -9.50 -10.94
C LEU A 13 -30.31 -10.69 -10.91
N ASP A 14 -30.09 -11.25 -12.09
CA ASP A 14 -29.06 -12.27 -12.31
C ASP A 14 -27.93 -11.67 -13.13
N PHE A 15 -26.71 -11.76 -12.61
CA PHE A 15 -25.52 -11.30 -13.30
C PHE A 15 -24.36 -12.28 -13.08
N LEU A 16 -23.86 -12.87 -14.15
CA LEU A 16 -22.76 -13.86 -14.13
C LEU A 16 -23.01 -14.99 -13.11
N ASP A 17 -24.21 -15.61 -13.16
CA ASP A 17 -24.65 -16.69 -12.27
C ASP A 17 -24.74 -16.28 -10.77
N ILE A 18 -24.75 -14.99 -10.47
CA ILE A 18 -24.96 -14.45 -9.13
C ILE A 18 -26.34 -13.82 -9.07
N HIS A 19 -27.18 -14.31 -8.15
CA HIS A 19 -28.46 -13.69 -7.83
C HIS A 19 -28.26 -12.49 -6.88
N SER A 20 -28.98 -11.40 -7.16
CA SER A 20 -29.01 -10.25 -6.27
C SER A 20 -29.82 -10.57 -5.01
N GLY A 21 -29.50 -9.85 -3.93
CA GLY A 21 -30.19 -9.96 -2.66
C GLY A 21 -29.94 -8.74 -1.79
N ARG A 22 -30.11 -8.90 -0.48
CA ARG A 22 -29.88 -7.86 0.53
C ARG A 22 -28.61 -8.07 1.35
N ILE A 23 -28.01 -9.27 1.27
CA ILE A 23 -26.89 -9.64 2.11
C ILE A 23 -25.58 -9.11 1.50
N SER A 24 -24.91 -8.24 2.22
CA SER A 24 -23.54 -7.80 1.93
C SER A 24 -22.57 -8.40 2.93
N ARG A 25 -21.30 -8.50 2.55
CA ARG A 25 -20.23 -8.93 3.46
C ARG A 25 -19.66 -7.74 4.20
N GLY A 26 -19.45 -7.93 5.49
CA GLY A 26 -18.64 -7.03 6.28
C GLY A 26 -17.15 -7.28 6.11
N HIS A 27 -16.34 -6.55 6.85
CA HIS A 27 -14.90 -6.72 6.88
C HIS A 27 -14.52 -8.16 7.25
N ARG A 28 -13.62 -8.77 6.48
CA ARG A 28 -13.32 -10.21 6.54
C ARG A 28 -12.98 -10.76 7.93
N PHE A 29 -12.34 -9.94 8.79
CA PHE A 29 -11.88 -10.36 10.11
C PHE A 29 -12.61 -9.66 11.27
N LEU A 30 -13.22 -8.50 11.03
CA LEU A 30 -13.85 -7.69 12.07
C LEU A 30 -15.36 -7.68 11.99
N GLY A 31 -15.92 -7.89 10.78
CA GLY A 31 -17.34 -7.85 10.51
C GLY A 31 -17.93 -9.23 10.26
N SER A 32 -19.21 -9.22 9.94
CA SER A 32 -19.99 -10.38 9.51
C SER A 32 -20.87 -9.99 8.34
N ASP A 33 -21.51 -10.98 7.72
CA ASP A 33 -22.55 -10.72 6.73
C ASP A 33 -23.67 -9.90 7.35
N THR A 34 -24.17 -8.90 6.64
CA THR A 34 -25.22 -7.99 7.11
C THR A 34 -26.31 -7.82 6.08
N GLU A 35 -27.53 -7.72 6.53
CA GLU A 35 -28.69 -7.43 5.69
C GLU A 35 -28.82 -5.92 5.53
N ILE A 36 -28.80 -5.43 4.29
CA ILE A 36 -29.03 -4.03 3.94
C ILE A 36 -30.54 -3.80 3.83
N LEU A 37 -31.08 -3.04 4.75
CA LEU A 37 -32.54 -2.84 4.83
C LEU A 37 -33.06 -1.86 3.77
N SER A 38 -32.27 -0.83 3.45
CA SER A 38 -32.61 0.16 2.43
C SER A 38 -31.37 0.70 1.72
N ALA A 39 -31.55 1.28 0.54
CA ALA A 39 -30.48 1.95 -0.16
C ALA A 39 -29.87 3.11 0.66
N SER A 40 -30.70 3.79 1.44
CA SER A 40 -30.26 4.91 2.28
C SER A 40 -29.48 4.49 3.53
N SER A 41 -29.65 3.25 4.02
CA SER A 41 -28.89 2.73 5.16
C SER A 41 -27.60 2.01 4.79
N TYR A 42 -27.33 1.85 3.49
CA TYR A 42 -26.23 1.03 2.97
C TYR A 42 -24.85 1.34 3.59
N GLU A 43 -24.50 2.62 3.62
CA GLU A 43 -23.19 3.04 4.14
C GLU A 43 -23.09 2.81 5.66
N ASP A 44 -24.17 3.11 6.41
CA ASP A 44 -24.22 2.92 7.84
C ASP A 44 -24.21 1.44 8.23
N ASP A 45 -24.96 0.61 7.51
CA ASP A 45 -25.02 -0.84 7.73
C ASP A 45 -23.62 -1.48 7.50
N LEU A 46 -22.93 -1.07 6.44
CA LEU A 46 -21.57 -1.53 6.17
C LEU A 46 -20.56 -1.00 7.20
N ARG A 47 -20.68 0.24 7.63
CA ARG A 47 -19.84 0.83 8.67
C ARG A 47 -19.89 0.06 9.97
N GLN A 48 -21.08 -0.40 10.39
CA GLN A 48 -21.24 -1.26 11.56
C GLN A 48 -20.52 -2.60 11.42
N GLN A 49 -20.24 -2.99 10.19
CA GLN A 49 -19.48 -4.20 9.85
C GLN A 49 -18.02 -3.89 9.42
N PHE A 50 -17.50 -2.75 9.86
CA PHE A 50 -16.12 -2.31 9.59
C PHE A 50 -15.77 -2.20 8.10
N VAL A 51 -16.71 -1.70 7.30
CA VAL A 51 -16.49 -1.35 5.90
C VAL A 51 -16.95 0.09 5.68
N ILE A 52 -16.02 0.96 5.34
CA ILE A 52 -16.30 2.33 4.93
C ILE A 52 -16.51 2.34 3.42
N ALA A 53 -17.74 2.38 2.96
CA ALA A 53 -18.07 2.24 1.54
C ALA A 53 -17.63 3.44 0.71
N ASP A 54 -17.79 4.67 1.25
CA ASP A 54 -17.38 5.90 0.56
C ASP A 54 -15.85 6.01 0.49
N ALA A 55 -15.33 6.02 -0.74
CA ALA A 55 -13.91 6.15 -1.02
C ALA A 55 -13.33 7.50 -0.55
N LYS A 56 -14.11 8.59 -0.65
CA LYS A 56 -13.66 9.92 -0.20
C LYS A 56 -13.53 9.98 1.31
N GLU A 57 -14.46 9.35 2.01
CA GLU A 57 -14.37 9.24 3.46
C GLU A 57 -13.16 8.43 3.88
N ARG A 58 -12.92 7.27 3.26
CA ARG A 58 -11.71 6.46 3.55
C ARG A 58 -10.44 7.25 3.32
N GLN A 59 -10.37 8.00 2.21
CA GLN A 59 -9.23 8.87 1.91
C GLN A 59 -9.01 9.91 3.02
N GLN A 60 -10.07 10.60 3.42
CA GLN A 60 -9.99 11.59 4.49
C GLN A 60 -9.57 10.98 5.82
N MET A 61 -10.05 9.76 6.13
CA MET A 61 -9.64 9.02 7.33
C MET A 61 -8.14 8.72 7.32
N ILE A 62 -7.58 8.26 6.19
CA ILE A 62 -6.15 7.98 6.04
C ILE A 62 -5.34 9.27 6.25
N VAL A 63 -5.68 10.33 5.53
CA VAL A 63 -4.97 11.62 5.59
C VAL A 63 -5.03 12.22 7.00
N ASN A 64 -6.19 12.21 7.65
CA ASN A 64 -6.35 12.72 9.03
C ASN A 64 -5.49 11.93 10.03
N GLN A 65 -5.41 10.61 9.88
CA GLN A 65 -4.58 9.77 10.75
C GLN A 65 -3.09 10.02 10.52
N ILE A 66 -2.66 10.21 9.26
CA ILE A 66 -1.28 10.58 8.94
C ILE A 66 -0.94 11.91 9.58
N HIS A 67 -1.77 12.94 9.42
CA HIS A 67 -1.54 14.27 10.03
C HIS A 67 -1.50 14.21 11.57
N ALA A 68 -2.35 13.39 12.19
CA ALA A 68 -2.29 13.20 13.64
C ALA A 68 -0.96 12.55 14.10
N ILE A 69 -0.38 11.66 13.30
CA ILE A 69 0.94 11.07 13.56
C ILE A 69 2.04 12.14 13.37
N GLU A 70 1.97 12.94 12.30
CA GLU A 70 2.91 14.04 12.03
C GLU A 70 2.99 15.01 13.21
N GLU A 71 1.84 15.49 13.68
CA GLU A 71 1.75 16.41 14.82
C GLU A 71 2.32 15.78 16.09
N LYS A 72 1.89 14.55 16.40
CA LYS A 72 2.31 13.84 17.62
C LYS A 72 3.81 13.56 17.65
N LYS A 73 4.43 13.30 16.51
CA LYS A 73 5.84 12.89 16.38
C LYS A 73 6.75 14.03 15.92
N ASN A 74 6.20 15.18 15.56
CA ASN A 74 6.91 16.32 15.00
C ASN A 74 7.74 15.95 13.75
N ILE A 75 7.10 15.23 12.84
CA ILE A 75 7.65 14.77 11.56
C ILE A 75 6.84 15.32 10.39
N SER A 76 7.27 15.05 9.17
CA SER A 76 6.54 15.32 7.94
C SER A 76 6.41 14.04 7.14
N VAL A 77 5.27 13.84 6.48
CA VAL A 77 4.99 12.66 5.66
C VAL A 77 4.76 13.08 4.22
N GLU A 78 5.48 12.47 3.31
CA GLU A 78 5.27 12.69 1.87
C GLU A 78 4.03 11.92 1.42
N ILE A 79 2.88 12.60 1.37
CA ILE A 79 1.62 12.02 0.88
C ILE A 79 1.61 12.12 -0.64
N ASP A 80 2.07 11.06 -1.30
CA ASP A 80 1.99 10.90 -2.74
C ASP A 80 0.55 10.51 -3.13
N GLU A 81 -0.05 11.25 -4.06
CA GLU A 81 -1.46 11.06 -4.43
C GLU A 81 -1.72 9.72 -5.13
N ASP A 82 -0.78 9.24 -5.95
CA ASP A 82 -0.91 7.96 -6.64
C ASP A 82 -0.82 6.81 -5.64
N LEU A 83 0.13 6.88 -4.71
CA LEU A 83 0.25 5.93 -3.62
C LEU A 83 -0.98 5.94 -2.70
N LEU A 84 -1.47 7.13 -2.35
CA LEU A 84 -2.68 7.27 -1.53
C LEU A 84 -3.89 6.62 -2.23
N ASN A 85 -4.04 6.85 -3.53
CA ASN A 85 -5.10 6.24 -4.34
C ASN A 85 -4.97 4.71 -4.40
N GLU A 86 -3.75 4.18 -4.55
CA GLU A 86 -3.52 2.73 -4.51
C GLU A 86 -3.91 2.16 -3.14
N VAL A 87 -3.40 2.73 -2.05
CA VAL A 87 -3.68 2.28 -0.67
C VAL A 87 -5.17 2.37 -0.36
N LEU A 88 -5.84 3.46 -0.75
CA LEU A 88 -7.27 3.68 -0.58
C LEU A 88 -8.12 2.52 -1.14
N ASN A 89 -7.71 1.95 -2.27
CA ASN A 89 -8.42 0.86 -2.93
C ASN A 89 -8.03 -0.54 -2.39
N LEU A 90 -7.02 -0.63 -1.52
CA LEU A 90 -6.61 -1.87 -0.87
C LEU A 90 -7.25 -2.07 0.50
N VAL A 91 -7.89 -1.05 1.08
CA VAL A 91 -8.44 -1.10 2.44
C VAL A 91 -9.92 -0.78 2.47
N GLU A 92 -10.65 -1.43 3.36
CA GLU A 92 -12.07 -1.18 3.64
C GLU A 92 -12.26 -0.38 4.94
N TYR A 93 -11.35 -0.59 5.91
CA TYR A 93 -11.35 0.07 7.22
C TYR A 93 -9.91 0.47 7.58
N PRO A 94 -9.49 1.71 7.24
CA PRO A 94 -8.09 2.10 7.33
C PRO A 94 -7.66 2.44 8.75
N THR A 95 -6.50 1.91 9.16
CA THR A 95 -5.77 2.33 10.36
C THR A 95 -4.32 2.60 9.98
N ALA A 96 -3.91 3.87 9.99
CA ALA A 96 -2.52 4.27 9.75
C ALA A 96 -1.65 4.03 10.98
N PHE A 97 -0.41 3.62 10.75
CA PHE A 97 0.57 3.42 11.80
C PHE A 97 1.98 3.83 11.35
N LEU A 98 2.80 4.19 12.32
CA LEU A 98 4.21 4.51 12.13
C LEU A 98 5.06 3.29 12.47
N GLY A 99 5.92 2.88 11.54
CA GLY A 99 6.98 1.88 11.75
C GLY A 99 8.37 2.52 11.61
N SER A 100 9.40 1.73 11.92
CA SER A 100 10.79 2.16 11.89
C SER A 100 11.70 1.09 11.29
N PHE A 101 12.89 1.51 10.91
CA PHE A 101 13.98 0.62 10.49
C PHE A 101 15.31 1.14 11.05
N ASP A 102 16.37 0.36 10.94
CA ASP A 102 17.69 0.73 11.47
C ASP A 102 18.27 1.91 10.68
N GLU A 103 18.80 2.92 11.39
CA GLU A 103 19.41 4.12 10.80
C GLU A 103 20.58 3.81 9.87
N LYS A 104 21.25 2.67 10.02
CA LYS A 104 22.34 2.24 9.13
C LYS A 104 21.96 2.21 7.64
N TYR A 105 20.68 1.95 7.34
CA TYR A 105 20.20 1.93 5.96
C TYR A 105 20.14 3.33 5.33
N LEU A 106 20.17 4.41 6.13
CA LEU A 106 20.24 5.77 5.60
C LEU A 106 21.56 6.09 4.89
N ASP A 107 22.57 5.22 5.01
CA ASP A 107 23.82 5.32 4.23
C ASP A 107 23.63 4.87 2.76
N VAL A 108 22.55 4.14 2.45
CA VAL A 108 22.15 3.78 1.09
C VAL A 108 21.50 4.99 0.40
N PRO A 109 21.70 5.19 -0.92
CA PRO A 109 21.05 6.30 -1.62
C PRO A 109 19.54 6.35 -1.37
N GLU A 110 19.04 7.56 -1.13
CA GLU A 110 17.65 7.79 -0.76
C GLU A 110 16.68 7.19 -1.79
N GLU A 111 17.00 7.27 -3.07
CA GLU A 111 16.17 6.74 -4.16
C GLU A 111 15.92 5.23 -4.04
N VAL A 112 16.92 4.49 -3.57
CA VAL A 112 16.80 3.02 -3.36
C VAL A 112 15.84 2.74 -2.21
N LEU A 113 15.96 3.49 -1.11
CA LEU A 113 15.09 3.35 0.06
C LEU A 113 13.65 3.74 -0.28
N VAL A 114 13.47 4.91 -0.91
CA VAL A 114 12.15 5.42 -1.30
C VAL A 114 11.46 4.45 -2.27
N THR A 115 12.17 3.92 -3.26
CA THR A 115 11.63 2.92 -4.20
C THR A 115 11.19 1.67 -3.47
N SER A 116 12.01 1.16 -2.54
CA SER A 116 11.67 -0.02 -1.74
C SER A 116 10.42 0.21 -0.88
N MET A 117 10.30 1.36 -0.26
CA MET A 117 9.14 1.72 0.56
C MET A 117 7.88 1.94 -0.27
N LYS A 118 7.91 2.80 -1.29
CA LYS A 118 6.74 3.19 -2.08
C LYS A 118 6.30 2.05 -3.01
N ASN A 119 7.17 1.58 -3.88
CA ASN A 119 6.78 0.69 -4.98
C ASN A 119 6.60 -0.77 -4.55
N HIS A 120 7.37 -1.23 -3.55
CA HIS A 120 7.30 -2.62 -3.13
C HIS A 120 6.37 -2.84 -1.93
N GLN A 121 6.30 -1.88 -1.01
CA GLN A 121 5.56 -2.06 0.26
C GLN A 121 4.35 -1.14 0.43
N ARG A 122 4.15 -0.14 -0.42
CA ARG A 122 3.09 0.88 -0.32
C ARG A 122 3.19 1.65 1.00
N TYR A 123 4.41 2.02 1.38
CA TYR A 123 4.66 2.83 2.56
C TYR A 123 4.89 4.28 2.17
N PHE A 124 4.36 5.19 3.00
CA PHE A 124 4.61 6.63 2.88
C PHE A 124 5.93 6.98 3.54
N VAL A 125 6.70 7.81 2.87
CA VAL A 125 8.02 8.26 3.29
C VAL A 125 7.89 9.30 4.41
N VAL A 126 8.73 9.18 5.42
CA VAL A 126 8.75 10.08 6.58
C VAL A 126 10.02 10.91 6.58
N ARG A 127 9.87 12.21 6.78
CA ARG A 127 10.95 13.19 6.85
C ARG A 127 10.91 13.98 8.16
N ASP A 128 12.03 14.58 8.52
CA ASP A 128 12.02 15.62 9.55
C ASP A 128 11.45 16.95 8.99
N ARG A 129 11.41 17.98 9.82
CA ARG A 129 10.90 19.32 9.42
C ARG A 129 11.81 20.04 8.44
N ASP A 130 13.05 19.62 8.32
CA ASP A 130 14.04 20.17 7.40
C ASP A 130 14.07 19.41 6.06
N GLY A 131 13.22 18.39 5.91
CA GLY A 131 13.06 17.58 4.71
C GLY A 131 14.01 16.39 4.59
N LYS A 132 14.82 16.10 5.61
CA LYS A 132 15.72 14.96 5.64
C LYS A 132 14.94 13.66 5.87
N LEU A 133 15.26 12.61 5.13
CA LEU A 133 14.69 11.27 5.30
C LEU A 133 14.94 10.75 6.73
N LEU A 134 13.90 10.25 7.36
CA LEU A 134 13.97 9.59 8.66
C LEU A 134 13.90 8.06 8.49
N PRO A 135 14.45 7.29 9.45
CA PRO A 135 14.38 5.83 9.44
C PRO A 135 12.99 5.34 9.89
N ASN A 136 11.97 5.93 9.29
CA ASN A 136 10.58 5.68 9.61
C ASN A 136 9.74 5.56 8.34
N PHE A 137 8.60 4.92 8.45
CA PHE A 137 7.60 4.84 7.40
C PHE A 137 6.19 4.88 7.99
N ILE A 138 5.22 5.30 7.20
CA ILE A 138 3.81 5.10 7.53
C ILE A 138 3.22 4.07 6.58
N SER A 139 2.43 3.16 7.14
CA SER A 139 1.61 2.23 6.39
C SER A 139 0.18 2.24 6.90
N VAL A 140 -0.73 1.70 6.10
CA VAL A 140 -2.16 1.64 6.42
C VAL A 140 -2.61 0.19 6.47
N ARG A 141 -3.08 -0.23 7.64
CA ARG A 141 -3.70 -1.54 7.84
C ARG A 141 -5.15 -1.52 7.38
N ASN A 142 -5.60 -2.59 6.72
CA ASN A 142 -7.02 -2.87 6.60
C ASN A 142 -7.51 -3.54 7.88
N GLY A 143 -8.13 -2.78 8.77
CA GLY A 143 -8.64 -3.24 10.07
C GLY A 143 -8.46 -2.21 11.17
N ASN A 144 -8.90 -2.54 12.39
CA ASN A 144 -8.82 -1.69 13.58
C ASN A 144 -7.40 -1.63 14.19
N ALA A 145 -7.24 -0.86 15.27
CA ALA A 145 -5.96 -0.69 15.95
C ALA A 145 -5.63 -1.81 16.96
N GLU A 146 -6.48 -2.82 17.09
CA GLU A 146 -6.23 -3.92 18.02
C GLU A 146 -4.98 -4.70 17.62
N HIS A 147 -4.07 -4.93 18.58
CA HIS A 147 -2.77 -5.59 18.35
C HIS A 147 -1.92 -4.94 17.23
N ILE A 148 -2.00 -3.63 17.06
CA ILE A 148 -1.28 -2.89 16.02
C ILE A 148 0.25 -3.07 16.15
N GLU A 149 0.76 -3.27 17.35
CA GLU A 149 2.18 -3.52 17.62
C GLU A 149 2.72 -4.77 16.92
N ASN A 150 1.89 -5.82 16.75
CA ASN A 150 2.27 -7.01 16.00
C ASN A 150 2.32 -6.73 14.49
N VAL A 151 1.39 -5.89 14.01
CA VAL A 151 1.36 -5.46 12.61
C VAL A 151 2.58 -4.61 12.30
N ILE A 152 2.93 -3.65 13.17
CA ILE A 152 4.13 -2.81 13.04
C ILE A 152 5.38 -3.69 12.92
N LYS A 153 5.61 -4.59 13.90
CA LYS A 153 6.76 -5.51 13.89
C LYS A 153 6.83 -6.39 12.63
N GLY A 154 5.68 -6.86 12.14
CA GLY A 154 5.61 -7.63 10.92
C GLY A 154 6.05 -6.83 9.69
N ASN A 155 5.57 -5.59 9.56
CA ASN A 155 5.92 -4.69 8.46
C ASN A 155 7.39 -4.23 8.53
N GLU A 156 7.89 -3.91 9.73
CA GLU A 156 9.31 -3.60 9.95
C GLU A 156 10.22 -4.73 9.47
N LYS A 157 9.88 -5.98 9.83
CA LYS A 157 10.66 -7.17 9.41
C LYS A 157 10.66 -7.36 7.89
N VAL A 158 9.51 -7.15 7.24
CA VAL A 158 9.41 -7.25 5.77
C VAL A 158 10.21 -6.16 5.09
N LEU A 159 10.14 -4.92 5.61
CA LEU A 159 10.90 -3.80 5.05
C LEU A 159 12.41 -4.04 5.19
N VAL A 160 12.89 -4.50 6.35
CA VAL A 160 14.32 -4.79 6.57
C VAL A 160 14.86 -5.75 5.51
N ALA A 161 14.16 -6.83 5.18
CA ALA A 161 14.58 -7.75 4.13
C ALA A 161 14.73 -7.06 2.76
N ARG A 162 13.85 -6.10 2.43
CA ARG A 162 13.94 -5.31 1.19
C ARG A 162 15.07 -4.30 1.20
N LEU A 163 15.33 -3.70 2.36
CA LEU A 163 16.46 -2.76 2.51
C LEU A 163 17.80 -3.48 2.44
N GLU A 164 17.90 -4.68 3.01
CA GLU A 164 19.10 -5.54 2.90
C GLU A 164 19.38 -5.93 1.44
N ASP A 165 18.35 -6.30 0.67
CA ASP A 165 18.47 -6.56 -0.76
C ASP A 165 18.95 -5.29 -1.50
N GLY A 166 18.33 -4.13 -1.21
CA GLY A 166 18.69 -2.85 -1.82
C GLY A 166 20.13 -2.43 -1.51
N GLU A 167 20.56 -2.56 -0.26
CA GLU A 167 21.93 -2.29 0.17
C GLU A 167 22.93 -3.21 -0.53
N PHE A 168 22.62 -4.51 -0.60
CA PHE A 168 23.46 -5.49 -1.28
C PHE A 168 23.66 -5.14 -2.77
N PHE A 169 22.58 -4.88 -3.50
CA PHE A 169 22.69 -4.55 -4.93
C PHE A 169 23.43 -3.23 -5.14
N TRP A 170 23.17 -2.21 -4.33
CA TRP A 170 23.90 -0.95 -4.39
C TRP A 170 25.41 -1.15 -4.20
N GLN A 171 25.82 -1.96 -3.21
CA GLN A 171 27.23 -2.26 -2.96
C GLN A 171 27.86 -3.08 -4.09
N GLU A 172 27.13 -4.03 -4.69
CA GLU A 172 27.63 -4.81 -5.84
C GLU A 172 27.76 -3.95 -7.10
N ASP A 173 26.81 -3.06 -7.35
CA ASP A 173 26.84 -2.16 -8.51
C ASP A 173 28.05 -1.22 -8.47
N GLN A 174 28.48 -0.78 -7.29
CA GLN A 174 29.68 0.05 -7.15
C GLN A 174 30.99 -0.68 -7.52
N LYS A 175 31.01 -2.00 -7.49
CA LYS A 175 32.17 -2.81 -7.87
C LYS A 175 32.25 -3.01 -9.39
N LEU A 176 31.18 -2.70 -10.12
CA LEU A 176 31.08 -2.94 -11.54
C LEU A 176 31.54 -1.72 -12.35
N ASN A 177 32.37 -1.97 -13.38
CA ASN A 177 32.64 -0.96 -14.39
C ASN A 177 31.58 -1.07 -15.49
N ILE A 178 30.94 0.04 -15.86
CA ILE A 178 29.92 0.08 -16.92
C ILE A 178 30.47 -0.47 -18.24
N ALA A 179 31.75 -0.21 -18.57
CA ALA A 179 32.40 -0.73 -19.78
C ALA A 179 32.41 -2.26 -19.83
N ASP A 180 32.55 -2.91 -18.67
CA ASP A 180 32.57 -4.39 -18.60
C ASP A 180 31.17 -4.98 -18.79
N LEU A 181 30.10 -4.18 -18.49
CA LEU A 181 28.73 -4.60 -18.69
C LEU A 181 28.33 -4.64 -20.19
N VAL A 182 28.98 -3.82 -21.03
CA VAL A 182 28.71 -3.81 -22.47
C VAL A 182 28.94 -5.19 -23.09
N GLU A 183 30.02 -5.87 -22.68
CA GLU A 183 30.30 -7.22 -23.16
C GLU A 183 29.23 -8.26 -22.78
N LYS A 184 28.59 -8.06 -21.61
CA LYS A 184 27.48 -8.92 -21.15
C LYS A 184 26.22 -8.78 -22.00
N LEU A 185 26.04 -7.65 -22.71
CA LEU A 185 24.91 -7.45 -23.61
C LEU A 185 24.91 -8.41 -24.81
N LYS A 186 26.07 -9.03 -25.13
CA LYS A 186 26.17 -10.11 -26.14
C LYS A 186 25.35 -11.34 -25.72
N GLN A 187 25.15 -11.56 -24.43
CA GLN A 187 24.40 -12.69 -23.89
C GLN A 187 22.92 -12.39 -23.69
N VAL A 188 22.50 -11.13 -23.81
CA VAL A 188 21.11 -10.70 -23.68
C VAL A 188 20.45 -10.70 -25.04
N THR A 189 19.60 -11.68 -25.31
CA THR A 189 18.84 -11.77 -26.54
C THR A 189 17.78 -10.66 -26.59
N LEU A 190 17.86 -9.79 -27.59
CA LEU A 190 16.81 -8.81 -27.86
C LEU A 190 15.58 -9.48 -28.50
N ASN A 191 15.83 -10.31 -29.51
CA ASN A 191 14.83 -11.15 -30.18
C ASN A 191 15.57 -12.28 -30.89
N GLU A 192 14.98 -13.48 -30.90
CA GLU A 192 15.61 -14.67 -31.53
C GLU A 192 15.97 -14.49 -33.01
N LYS A 193 15.22 -13.62 -33.72
CA LYS A 193 15.46 -13.39 -35.18
C LYS A 193 16.46 -12.28 -35.47
N ILE A 194 16.70 -11.36 -34.51
CA ILE A 194 17.53 -10.18 -34.74
C ILE A 194 18.81 -10.17 -33.89
N GLY A 195 18.94 -11.10 -32.96
CA GLY A 195 20.17 -11.27 -32.19
C GLY A 195 20.18 -10.62 -30.82
N SER A 196 21.35 -10.25 -30.33
CA SER A 196 21.60 -9.72 -29.00
C SER A 196 21.41 -8.21 -28.92
N LEU A 197 21.25 -7.68 -27.66
CA LEU A 197 21.22 -6.24 -27.42
C LEU A 197 22.51 -5.56 -27.90
N TYR A 198 23.67 -6.25 -27.79
CA TYR A 198 24.98 -5.71 -28.23
C TYR A 198 25.01 -5.45 -29.73
N GLU A 199 24.39 -6.29 -30.54
CA GLU A 199 24.37 -6.15 -32.01
C GLU A 199 23.51 -4.99 -32.50
N HIS A 200 22.67 -4.42 -31.60
CA HIS A 200 21.74 -3.35 -31.91
C HIS A 200 22.03 -2.03 -31.14
N MET A 201 23.16 -1.95 -30.43
CA MET A 201 23.69 -0.70 -29.89
C MET A 201 24.41 0.13 -30.93
#